data_4f4240291b346a37ae8622247abc2e8f
#
_entry.id   4f4240291b346a37ae8622247abc2e8f
#
_cell.length_a   1.000
_cell.length_b   1.000
_cell.length_c   1.000
_cell.angle_alpha   90.00
_cell.angle_beta   90.00
_cell.angle_gamma   90.00
#
_symmetry.space_group_name_H-M   'P 1'
#
loop_
_entity.id
_entity.type
_entity.pdbx_description
1 polymer ?
#
loop_
_entity_poly.entity_id
_entity_poly.type
_entity_poly.pdbx_seq_one_letter_code
_entity_poly.pdbx_strand_id
1 'polypeptide(L)'
;MSSNMLPTSYQEFIHKSRYARWLDEEGRRENWGETVSRYINFMEEALLEKHNYKIDKVDKQAIEEYITNLSVMPSMRALMTAGQALKRDNVCGYNCSYLPVDSPRSFDEAMYILMCGTGVGFSVERENVDKLPIISENMQDSDVVIIVDDSKAG
;
A
#
# COMPACT_ATOMS: atom_id res chain seq x y z
N MET A 1 -12.86 17.40 25.95
CA MET A 1 -11.97 17.81 24.84
C MET A 1 -11.02 16.66 24.59
N SER A 2 -11.35 15.80 23.66
CA SER A 2 -10.46 14.72 23.25
C SER A 2 -9.27 15.36 22.55
N SER A 3 -8.07 15.23 23.11
CA SER A 3 -6.86 15.75 22.47
C SER A 3 -6.60 14.89 21.23
N ASN A 4 -6.81 15.45 20.05
CA ASN A 4 -6.37 14.87 18.77
C ASN A 4 -4.84 14.76 18.68
N MET A 5 -4.15 14.72 19.80
CA MET A 5 -2.69 14.68 19.91
C MET A 5 -2.25 13.30 20.37
N LEU A 6 -1.24 12.81 19.71
CA LEU A 6 -0.54 11.59 20.14
C LEU A 6 0.17 11.81 21.48
N PRO A 7 0.38 10.76 22.30
CA PRO A 7 0.89 10.89 23.66
C PRO A 7 2.26 11.57 23.79
N THR A 8 3.11 11.47 22.75
CA THR A 8 4.46 12.02 22.78
C THR A 8 4.76 12.83 21.51
N SER A 9 5.62 13.85 21.65
CA SER A 9 6.10 14.64 20.50
C SER A 9 6.81 13.80 19.44
N TYR A 10 7.46 12.72 19.84
CA TYR A 10 8.11 11.78 18.91
C TYR A 10 7.06 11.04 18.05
N GLN A 11 5.98 10.54 18.66
CA GLN A 11 4.89 9.90 17.93
C GLN A 11 4.22 10.89 16.97
N GLU A 12 4.02 12.14 17.41
CA GLU A 12 3.45 13.18 16.56
C GLU A 12 4.37 13.50 15.37
N PHE A 13 5.67 13.59 15.59
CA PHE A 13 6.66 13.77 14.52
C PHE A 13 6.62 12.61 13.50
N ILE A 14 6.62 11.37 13.98
CA ILE A 14 6.55 10.19 13.10
C ILE A 14 5.23 10.18 12.32
N HIS A 15 4.10 10.44 12.99
CA HIS A 15 2.81 10.52 12.33
C HIS A 15 2.83 11.58 11.22
N LYS A 16 3.22 12.81 11.53
CA LYS A 16 3.23 13.90 10.54
C LYS A 16 4.21 13.67 9.40
N SER A 17 5.37 13.07 9.67
CA SER A 17 6.39 12.85 8.64
C SER A 17 6.08 11.67 7.72
N ARG A 18 5.33 10.64 8.19
CA ARG A 18 5.17 9.38 7.49
C ARG A 18 3.73 9.04 7.09
N TYR A 19 2.74 9.41 7.91
CA TYR A 19 1.36 8.91 7.77
C TYR A 19 0.34 9.97 7.41
N ALA A 20 0.52 11.20 7.90
CA ALA A 20 -0.39 12.31 7.68
C ALA A 20 -0.39 12.78 6.23
N ARG A 21 -1.58 12.90 5.63
CA ARG A 21 -1.75 13.47 4.30
C ARG A 21 -1.66 14.99 4.36
N TRP A 22 -1.26 15.58 3.24
CA TRP A 22 -1.30 17.02 3.05
C TRP A 22 -2.72 17.45 2.70
N LEU A 23 -3.21 18.47 3.36
CA LEU A 23 -4.50 19.10 3.11
C LEU A 23 -4.25 20.43 2.39
N ASP A 24 -4.48 20.43 1.08
CA ASP A 24 -4.14 21.59 0.23
C ASP A 24 -4.91 22.84 0.59
N GLU A 25 -6.19 22.70 0.92
CA GLU A 25 -7.06 23.82 1.30
C GLU A 25 -6.65 24.48 2.62
N GLU A 26 -6.08 23.74 3.53
CA GLU A 26 -5.68 24.20 4.86
C GLU A 26 -4.18 24.50 4.96
N GLY A 27 -3.38 24.13 3.96
CA GLY A 27 -1.94 24.34 3.93
C GLY A 27 -1.19 23.61 5.06
N ARG A 28 -1.71 22.47 5.52
CA ARG A 28 -1.14 21.67 6.60
C ARG A 28 -1.29 20.16 6.37
N ARG A 29 -0.64 19.39 7.21
CA ARG A 29 -0.87 17.94 7.28
C ARG A 29 -2.01 17.59 8.25
N GLU A 30 -2.64 16.45 7.99
CA GLU A 30 -3.63 15.84 8.89
C GLU A 30 -3.12 15.76 10.33
N ASN A 31 -4.02 15.92 11.28
CA ASN A 31 -3.80 15.48 12.66
C ASN A 31 -4.14 13.97 12.80
N TRP A 32 -3.88 13.39 13.98
CA TRP A 32 -4.10 11.96 14.21
C TRP A 32 -5.56 11.54 14.02
N GLY A 33 -6.51 12.30 14.55
CA GLY A 33 -7.93 12.00 14.39
C GLY A 33 -8.38 12.03 12.93
N GLU A 34 -7.89 13.00 12.14
CA GLU A 34 -8.19 13.07 10.70
C GLU A 34 -7.64 11.88 9.93
N THR A 35 -6.44 11.41 10.27
CA THR A 35 -5.86 10.19 9.68
C THR A 35 -6.70 8.96 10.01
N VAL A 36 -7.14 8.81 11.25
CA VAL A 36 -8.00 7.70 11.68
C VAL A 36 -9.35 7.76 10.96
N SER A 37 -10.00 8.92 10.95
CA SER A 37 -11.30 9.08 10.27
C SER A 37 -11.20 8.81 8.77
N ARG A 38 -10.13 9.25 8.10
CA ARG A 38 -9.88 8.93 6.69
C ARG A 38 -9.77 7.42 6.47
N TYR A 39 -9.03 6.71 7.31
CA TYR A 39 -8.87 5.27 7.23
C TYR A 39 -10.20 4.54 7.42
N ILE A 40 -10.96 4.87 8.45
CA ILE A 40 -12.27 4.25 8.74
C ILE A 40 -13.27 4.51 7.62
N ASN A 41 -13.36 5.75 7.15
CA ASN A 41 -14.27 6.10 6.06
C ASN A 41 -13.92 5.36 4.76
N PHE A 42 -12.63 5.23 4.44
CA PHE A 42 -12.19 4.45 3.29
C PHE A 42 -12.57 2.97 3.41
N MET A 43 -12.39 2.36 4.59
CA MET A 43 -12.76 0.97 4.82
C MET A 43 -14.27 0.75 4.73
N GLU A 44 -15.08 1.65 5.27
CA GLU A 44 -16.55 1.61 5.15
C GLU A 44 -16.98 1.71 3.68
N GLU A 45 -16.42 2.67 2.92
CA GLU A 45 -16.67 2.82 1.49
C GLU A 45 -16.32 1.54 0.72
N ALA A 46 -15.15 0.97 0.97
CA ALA A 46 -14.70 -0.25 0.31
C ALA A 46 -15.58 -1.48 0.64
N LEU A 47 -16.04 -1.61 1.87
CA LEU A 47 -16.96 -2.68 2.27
C LEU A 47 -18.34 -2.51 1.63
N LEU A 48 -18.82 -1.27 1.55
CA LEU A 48 -20.08 -0.99 0.92
C LEU A 48 -20.02 -1.25 -0.60
N GLU A 49 -18.97 -0.77 -1.28
CA GLU A 49 -18.81 -0.94 -2.72
C GLU A 49 -18.62 -2.40 -3.14
N LYS A 50 -17.77 -3.15 -2.41
CA LYS A 50 -17.38 -4.51 -2.80
C LYS A 50 -18.31 -5.60 -2.29
N HIS A 51 -18.91 -5.40 -1.13
CA HIS A 51 -19.65 -6.43 -0.40
C HIS A 51 -21.08 -6.03 -0.05
N ASN A 52 -21.51 -4.81 -0.41
CA ASN A 52 -22.79 -4.23 -0.02
C ASN A 52 -23.04 -4.32 1.50
N TYR A 53 -21.95 -4.20 2.26
CA TYR A 53 -21.96 -4.28 3.72
C TYR A 53 -21.71 -2.89 4.31
N LYS A 54 -22.64 -2.47 5.18
CA LYS A 54 -22.52 -1.22 5.93
C LYS A 54 -22.17 -1.51 7.36
N ILE A 55 -21.09 -0.91 7.85
CA ILE A 55 -20.69 -1.03 9.25
C ILE A 55 -21.77 -0.38 10.13
N ASP A 56 -22.15 -1.03 11.23
CA ASP A 56 -23.03 -0.41 12.22
C ASP A 56 -22.37 0.83 12.82
N LYS A 57 -23.19 1.84 13.14
CA LYS A 57 -22.66 3.11 13.68
C LYS A 57 -21.96 2.94 15.02
N VAL A 58 -22.45 2.02 15.86
CA VAL A 58 -21.85 1.76 17.18
C VAL A 58 -20.48 1.11 17.00
N ASP A 59 -20.38 0.11 16.12
CA ASP A 59 -19.13 -0.57 15.81
C ASP A 59 -18.12 0.38 15.18
N LYS A 60 -18.55 1.19 14.20
CA LYS A 60 -17.71 2.21 13.58
C LYS A 60 -17.11 3.16 14.60
N GLN A 61 -17.95 3.67 15.48
CA GLN A 61 -17.52 4.62 16.51
C GLN A 61 -16.57 3.96 17.53
N ALA A 62 -16.83 2.71 17.92
CA ALA A 62 -15.96 1.97 18.83
C ALA A 62 -14.58 1.70 18.19
N ILE A 63 -14.54 1.28 16.91
CA ILE A 63 -13.28 1.06 16.19
C ILE A 63 -12.49 2.37 16.08
N GLU A 64 -13.14 3.46 15.72
CA GLU A 64 -12.52 4.78 15.62
C GLU A 64 -11.92 5.23 16.96
N GLU A 65 -12.65 5.03 18.06
CA GLU A 65 -12.18 5.33 19.41
C GLU A 65 -10.97 4.46 19.80
N TYR A 66 -11.01 3.15 19.56
CA TYR A 66 -9.91 2.25 19.88
C TYR A 66 -8.62 2.57 19.11
N ILE A 67 -8.74 2.99 17.86
CA ILE A 67 -7.57 3.40 17.07
C ILE A 67 -7.09 4.77 17.55
N THR A 68 -7.99 5.72 17.80
CA THR A 68 -7.63 7.08 18.21
C THR A 68 -6.88 7.10 19.54
N ASN A 69 -7.30 6.25 20.49
CA ASN A 69 -6.66 6.15 21.81
C ASN A 69 -5.49 5.16 21.84
N LEU A 70 -5.10 4.59 20.69
CA LEU A 70 -4.00 3.64 20.52
C LEU A 70 -4.19 2.28 21.24
N SER A 71 -5.41 1.92 21.61
CA SER A 71 -5.70 0.59 22.16
C SER A 71 -5.59 -0.50 21.11
N VAL A 72 -5.87 -0.16 19.86
CA VAL A 72 -5.71 -1.03 18.69
C VAL A 72 -4.99 -0.25 17.60
N MET A 73 -4.08 -0.89 16.89
CA MET A 73 -3.39 -0.30 15.76
C MET A 73 -3.63 -1.15 14.51
N PRO A 74 -4.27 -0.61 13.46
CA PRO A 74 -4.35 -1.29 12.18
C PRO A 74 -2.99 -1.30 11.48
N SER A 75 -2.89 -1.95 10.32
CA SER A 75 -1.69 -1.87 9.49
C SER A 75 -1.30 -0.41 9.27
N MET A 76 -0.08 -0.06 9.66
CA MET A 76 0.44 1.30 9.47
C MET A 76 0.52 1.66 7.97
N ARG A 77 0.79 0.68 7.13
CA ARG A 77 0.79 0.86 5.67
C ARG A 77 -0.61 1.20 5.17
N ALA A 78 -1.64 0.48 5.65
CA ALA A 78 -3.02 0.78 5.30
C ALA A 78 -3.46 2.16 5.81
N LEU A 79 -3.07 2.55 7.02
CA LEU A 79 -3.29 3.93 7.52
C LEU A 79 -2.67 4.99 6.60
N MET A 80 -1.43 4.77 6.15
CA MET A 80 -0.73 5.69 5.27
C MET A 80 -1.38 5.79 3.89
N THR A 81 -1.80 4.66 3.31
CA THR A 81 -2.25 4.55 1.92
C THR A 81 -3.76 4.63 1.75
N ALA A 82 -4.57 4.52 2.83
CA ALA A 82 -6.02 4.64 2.76
C ALA A 82 -6.47 5.89 2.00
N GLY A 83 -7.44 5.73 1.10
CA GLY A 83 -7.90 6.72 0.14
C GLY A 83 -7.46 6.40 -1.30
N GLN A 84 -7.08 7.40 -2.06
CA GLN A 84 -6.83 7.27 -3.51
C GLN A 84 -5.78 6.20 -3.88
N ALA A 85 -4.73 6.04 -3.07
CA ALA A 85 -3.69 5.06 -3.36
C ALA A 85 -4.23 3.63 -3.28
N LEU A 86 -4.90 3.26 -2.18
CA LEU A 86 -5.55 1.94 -2.03
C LEU A 86 -6.71 1.73 -2.99
N LYS A 87 -7.42 2.80 -3.38
CA LYS A 87 -8.51 2.71 -4.37
C LYS A 87 -7.95 2.41 -5.75
N ARG A 88 -6.77 2.96 -6.08
CA ARG A 88 -6.07 2.70 -7.33
C ARG A 88 -5.50 1.27 -7.38
N ASP A 89 -4.81 0.85 -6.34
CA ASP A 89 -4.22 -0.48 -6.25
C ASP A 89 -4.04 -0.93 -4.80
N ASN A 90 -4.61 -2.08 -4.46
CA ASN A 90 -4.55 -2.64 -3.10
C ASN A 90 -3.14 -3.13 -2.72
N VAL A 91 -2.26 -3.40 -3.68
CA VAL A 91 -0.87 -3.85 -3.43
C VAL A 91 -0.12 -2.85 -2.58
N CYS A 92 -0.36 -1.54 -2.76
CA CYS A 92 0.30 -0.50 -1.97
C CYS A 92 -0.03 -0.55 -0.46
N GLY A 93 -1.05 -1.30 -0.06
CA GLY A 93 -1.44 -1.51 1.35
C GLY A 93 -0.61 -2.57 2.09
N TYR A 94 0.22 -3.33 1.38
CA TYR A 94 1.06 -4.37 1.97
C TYR A 94 2.49 -3.86 2.20
N ASN A 95 3.10 -4.28 3.30
CA ASN A 95 4.49 -3.93 3.59
C ASN A 95 5.47 -4.79 2.79
N CYS A 96 5.19 -6.09 2.72
CA CYS A 96 6.07 -7.09 2.13
C CYS A 96 5.25 -8.11 1.34
N SER A 97 5.90 -8.69 0.34
CA SER A 97 5.42 -9.78 -0.47
C SER A 97 6.53 -10.79 -0.73
N TYR A 98 6.18 -11.90 -1.30
CA TYR A 98 7.12 -12.94 -1.71
C TYR A 98 6.67 -13.49 -3.07
N LEU A 99 7.64 -13.80 -3.92
CA LEU A 99 7.41 -14.53 -5.16
C LEU A 99 8.56 -15.50 -5.47
N PRO A 100 8.31 -16.69 -6.04
CA PRO A 100 9.34 -17.54 -6.60
C PRO A 100 9.76 -17.03 -7.98
N VAL A 101 11.05 -17.20 -8.32
CA VAL A 101 11.53 -16.91 -9.68
C VAL A 101 11.43 -18.18 -10.50
N ASP A 102 10.26 -18.45 -11.08
CA ASP A 102 9.92 -19.66 -11.81
C ASP A 102 9.46 -19.39 -13.25
N SER A 103 9.35 -18.14 -13.62
CA SER A 103 8.98 -17.71 -14.97
C SER A 103 9.60 -16.36 -15.31
N PRO A 104 9.74 -15.97 -16.58
CA PRO A 104 10.17 -14.62 -16.95
C PRO A 104 9.27 -13.52 -16.39
N ARG A 105 7.99 -13.80 -16.14
CA ARG A 105 7.04 -12.86 -15.55
C ARG A 105 7.35 -12.51 -14.09
N SER A 106 8.10 -13.35 -13.39
CA SER A 106 8.50 -13.04 -12.00
C SER A 106 9.28 -11.73 -11.90
N PHE A 107 9.96 -11.31 -12.97
CA PHE A 107 10.72 -10.07 -13.01
C PHE A 107 9.81 -8.83 -13.15
N ASP A 108 8.83 -8.88 -14.06
CA ASP A 108 7.88 -7.78 -14.24
C ASP A 108 6.91 -7.68 -13.04
N GLU A 109 6.48 -8.81 -12.49
CA GLU A 109 5.67 -8.85 -11.26
C GLU A 109 6.43 -8.27 -10.06
N ALA A 110 7.70 -8.61 -9.89
CA ALA A 110 8.54 -8.03 -8.84
C ALA A 110 8.68 -6.51 -9.01
N MET A 111 8.92 -6.04 -10.24
CA MET A 111 9.02 -4.62 -10.56
C MET A 111 7.70 -3.90 -10.24
N TYR A 112 6.58 -4.46 -10.68
CA TYR A 112 5.25 -3.89 -10.41
C TYR A 112 4.98 -3.73 -8.91
N ILE A 113 5.24 -4.77 -8.12
CA ILE A 113 5.04 -4.75 -6.67
C ILE A 113 5.94 -3.69 -6.01
N LEU A 114 7.21 -3.60 -6.43
CA LEU A 114 8.15 -2.58 -5.96
C LEU A 114 7.68 -1.16 -6.31
N MET A 115 7.14 -0.96 -7.51
CA MET A 115 6.57 0.34 -7.94
C MET A 115 5.34 0.74 -7.11
N CYS A 116 4.56 -0.24 -6.62
CA CYS A 116 3.49 0.00 -5.65
C CYS A 116 4.02 0.35 -4.25
N GLY A 117 5.33 0.29 -4.03
CA GLY A 117 5.99 0.60 -2.77
C GLY A 117 6.01 -0.54 -1.75
N THR A 118 5.64 -1.76 -2.16
CA THR A 118 5.70 -2.97 -1.34
C THR A 118 7.07 -3.63 -1.50
N GLY A 119 7.71 -4.05 -0.40
CA GLY A 119 8.94 -4.81 -0.45
C GLY A 119 8.72 -6.21 -1.04
N VAL A 120 9.67 -6.69 -1.85
CA VAL A 120 9.59 -8.02 -2.48
C VAL A 120 10.73 -8.89 -2.00
N GLY A 121 10.40 -9.99 -1.32
CA GLY A 121 11.29 -11.12 -1.14
C GLY A 121 11.13 -12.09 -2.32
N PHE A 122 12.21 -12.66 -2.79
CA PHE A 122 12.16 -13.61 -3.88
C PHE A 122 12.99 -14.86 -3.57
N SER A 123 12.61 -15.99 -4.16
CA SER A 123 13.30 -17.27 -4.05
C SER A 123 13.90 -17.64 -5.41
N VAL A 124 15.16 -18.05 -5.36
CA VAL A 124 15.92 -18.61 -6.48
C VAL A 124 16.27 -20.07 -6.22
N GLU A 125 15.38 -20.79 -5.55
CA GLU A 125 15.54 -22.22 -5.32
C GLU A 125 15.60 -22.97 -6.64
N ARG A 126 16.42 -24.02 -6.70
CA ARG A 126 16.68 -24.78 -7.93
C ARG A 126 15.40 -25.26 -8.60
N GLU A 127 14.45 -25.78 -7.81
CA GLU A 127 13.18 -26.27 -8.34
C GLU A 127 12.31 -25.20 -9.03
N ASN A 128 12.52 -23.93 -8.70
CA ASN A 128 11.86 -22.80 -9.33
C ASN A 128 12.66 -22.33 -10.55
N VAL A 129 13.97 -22.14 -10.39
CA VAL A 129 14.85 -21.66 -11.47
C VAL A 129 14.91 -22.64 -12.63
N ASP A 130 14.83 -23.95 -12.37
CA ASP A 130 14.81 -25.00 -13.41
C ASP A 130 13.57 -24.91 -14.33
N LYS A 131 12.55 -24.16 -13.94
CA LYS A 131 11.36 -23.88 -14.78
C LYS A 131 11.58 -22.74 -15.78
N LEU A 132 12.63 -21.92 -15.57
CA LEU A 132 12.92 -20.81 -16.46
C LEU A 132 13.36 -21.31 -17.84
N PRO A 133 13.04 -20.58 -18.92
CA PRO A 133 13.54 -20.93 -20.25
C PRO A 133 15.06 -20.80 -20.31
N ILE A 134 15.68 -21.64 -21.08
CA ILE A 134 17.11 -21.59 -21.36
C ILE A 134 17.40 -20.34 -22.19
N ILE A 135 18.28 -19.49 -21.67
CA ILE A 135 18.74 -18.28 -22.36
C ILE A 135 19.82 -18.68 -23.33
N SER A 136 19.73 -18.22 -24.59
CA SER A 136 20.74 -18.44 -25.61
C SER A 136 22.07 -17.80 -25.21
N GLU A 137 23.18 -18.52 -25.39
CA GLU A 137 24.53 -17.96 -25.17
C GLU A 137 24.85 -16.85 -26.18
N ASN A 138 24.28 -16.88 -27.35
CA ASN A 138 24.45 -15.85 -28.36
C ASN A 138 23.16 -15.06 -28.54
N MET A 139 23.22 -13.79 -28.16
CA MET A 139 22.15 -12.81 -28.45
C MET A 139 22.16 -12.52 -29.96
N GLN A 140 21.04 -12.72 -30.61
CA GLN A 140 20.83 -12.33 -32.01
C GLN A 140 19.94 -11.08 -32.06
N ASP A 141 20.16 -10.24 -33.07
CA ASP A 141 19.25 -9.15 -33.32
C ASP A 141 17.85 -9.64 -33.59
N SER A 142 16.87 -8.98 -33.01
CA SER A 142 15.45 -9.32 -33.16
C SER A 142 14.78 -8.26 -34.03
N ASP A 143 13.88 -8.70 -34.92
CA ASP A 143 12.99 -7.80 -35.67
C ASP A 143 11.86 -7.23 -34.80
N VAL A 144 11.78 -7.65 -33.53
CA VAL A 144 10.78 -7.16 -32.58
C VAL A 144 11.24 -5.86 -31.98
N VAL A 145 10.49 -4.78 -32.26
CA VAL A 145 10.69 -3.46 -31.66
C VAL A 145 9.60 -3.21 -30.64
N ILE A 146 9.99 -3.00 -29.39
CA ILE A 146 9.08 -2.60 -28.31
C ILE A 146 9.20 -1.11 -28.13
N ILE A 147 8.10 -0.39 -28.39
CA ILE A 147 8.03 1.05 -28.17
C ILE A 147 7.36 1.26 -26.81
N VAL A 148 8.10 1.82 -25.88
CA VAL A 148 7.59 2.20 -24.55
C VAL A 148 7.25 3.70 -24.55
N ASP A 149 6.26 4.11 -23.77
CA ASP A 149 5.95 5.52 -23.59
C ASP A 149 6.91 6.16 -22.58
N ASP A 150 6.91 7.50 -22.53
CA ASP A 150 7.74 8.28 -21.60
C ASP A 150 7.03 8.41 -20.24
N SER A 151 6.61 7.30 -19.68
CA SER A 151 5.98 7.20 -18.36
C SER A 151 6.72 6.24 -17.44
N LYS A 152 6.39 6.27 -16.12
CA LYS A 152 6.95 5.31 -15.17
C LYS A 152 6.46 3.87 -15.41
N ALA A 153 5.42 3.68 -16.20
CA ALA A 153 4.85 2.37 -16.54
C ALA A 153 5.29 1.90 -17.93
N GLY A 154 5.85 2.80 -18.75
CA GLY A 154 6.38 2.53 -20.09
C GLY A 154 7.77 1.93 -20.13
#